data_ec3d9934002e299e4aff703c89adac3a
#
_entry.id   ec3d9934002e299e4aff703c89adac3a
#
_cell.length_a   1.000
_cell.length_b   1.000
_cell.length_c   1.000
_cell.angle_alpha   90.00
_cell.angle_beta   90.00
_cell.angle_gamma   90.00
#
_symmetry.space_group_name_H-M   'P 1'
#
loop_
_entity.id
_entity.type
_entity.pdbx_description
1 polymer ?
#
loop_
_entity_poly.entity_id
_entity_poly.type
_entity_poly.pdbx_seq_one_letter_code
_entity_poly.pdbx_strand_id
1 'polypeptide(L)'
;MPARWQNTGLGSLADRIAPLNLRWWCEGRADIMMGYADATFEAIRRAGCAMIFFGAESGSNEILKEMNKDLCAEDTLALATRIRRFGIIPEFSIIFGNPKDPEGDTRDCIRFIRQLKRLNPDSEIVVEHYTPVPQRTRMYGNVEDQMQFPTTPDEWATERWQRFATQKDPRTPWLRPRTKQLIDNFELVVSSRWPTVQDLRLPSWGRWVLKILSSWRYKLGIYAAPLELRWTQQLLALRKPKEESL
;
A
#
# COMPACT_ATOMS: atom_id res chain seq x y z
N MET A 1 5.66 27.01 10.31
CA MET A 1 7.13 27.05 10.26
C MET A 1 7.59 27.07 8.82
N PRO A 2 8.58 27.88 8.44
CA PRO A 2 8.87 28.11 7.03
C PRO A 2 9.52 26.90 6.37
N ALA A 3 9.03 26.57 5.18
CA ALA A 3 9.43 25.49 4.27
C ALA A 3 10.95 25.42 3.92
N ARG A 4 11.75 26.33 4.44
CA ARG A 4 13.17 26.47 4.09
C ARG A 4 14.08 25.35 4.62
N TRP A 5 13.72 24.70 5.71
CA TRP A 5 14.57 23.65 6.32
C TRP A 5 14.37 22.28 5.69
N GLN A 6 13.22 22.03 5.09
CA GLN A 6 12.86 20.73 4.52
C GLN A 6 13.50 20.48 3.13
N ASN A 7 13.76 21.53 2.37
CA ASN A 7 14.31 21.42 1.02
C ASN A 7 15.85 21.27 0.95
N THR A 8 16.59 21.79 1.92
CA THR A 8 18.05 21.82 1.85
C THR A 8 18.70 20.47 2.19
N GLY A 9 18.13 19.70 3.12
CA GLY A 9 18.67 18.43 3.54
C GLY A 9 18.56 17.36 2.47
N LEU A 10 17.38 17.21 1.85
CA LEU A 10 17.14 16.18 0.83
C LEU A 10 17.85 16.49 -0.49
N GLY A 11 17.92 17.76 -0.88
CA GLY A 11 18.70 18.19 -2.06
C GLY A 11 20.19 17.90 -1.88
N SER A 12 20.77 18.27 -0.73
CA SER A 12 22.17 17.98 -0.41
C SER A 12 22.47 16.47 -0.35
N LEU A 13 21.54 15.67 0.17
CA LEU A 13 21.67 14.22 0.14
C LEU A 13 21.65 13.68 -1.31
N ALA A 14 20.73 14.18 -2.13
CA ALA A 14 20.62 13.82 -3.52
C ALA A 14 21.92 14.09 -4.30
N ASP A 15 22.53 15.26 -4.11
CA ASP A 15 23.80 15.64 -4.74
C ASP A 15 24.95 14.71 -4.34
N ARG A 16 24.95 14.23 -3.09
CA ARG A 16 25.97 13.29 -2.58
C ARG A 16 25.77 11.86 -3.06
N ILE A 17 24.53 11.44 -3.28
CA ILE A 17 24.19 10.08 -3.75
C ILE A 17 24.34 9.97 -5.28
N ALA A 18 24.05 11.03 -6.03
CA ALA A 18 24.04 11.00 -7.48
C ALA A 18 25.33 10.42 -8.11
N PRO A 19 26.54 10.75 -7.66
CA PRO A 19 27.78 10.18 -8.21
C PRO A 19 27.93 8.68 -8.01
N LEU A 20 27.20 8.09 -7.06
CA LEU A 20 27.23 6.64 -6.77
C LEU A 20 26.45 5.82 -7.80
N ASN A 21 25.67 6.46 -8.65
CA ASN A 21 24.84 5.85 -9.70
C ASN A 21 23.97 4.69 -9.20
N LEU A 22 23.41 4.83 -7.98
CA LEU A 22 22.54 3.87 -7.34
C LEU A 22 21.08 4.06 -7.76
N ARG A 23 20.34 2.97 -7.84
CA ARG A 23 18.87 3.04 -7.78
C ARG A 23 18.43 2.76 -6.35
N TRP A 24 17.63 3.64 -5.79
CA TRP A 24 17.22 3.57 -4.41
C TRP A 24 15.73 3.85 -4.23
N TRP A 25 15.24 3.46 -3.09
CA TRP A 25 13.90 3.58 -2.60
C TRP A 25 13.95 4.21 -1.21
N CYS A 26 12.92 4.95 -0.82
CA CYS A 26 12.82 5.52 0.51
C CYS A 26 11.36 5.62 0.96
N GLU A 27 11.18 5.91 2.23
CA GLU A 27 9.88 6.25 2.80
C GLU A 27 9.74 7.78 2.86
N GLY A 28 8.50 8.25 2.69
CA GLY A 28 8.16 9.66 2.75
C GLY A 28 6.79 9.90 3.38
N ARG A 29 6.56 11.12 3.84
CA ARG A 29 5.22 11.57 4.27
C ARG A 29 4.63 12.45 3.19
N ALA A 30 3.38 12.15 2.79
CA ALA A 30 2.72 12.85 1.69
C ALA A 30 2.50 14.33 2.00
N ASP A 31 2.07 14.67 3.21
CA ASP A 31 1.86 16.04 3.69
C ASP A 31 3.16 16.87 3.64
N ILE A 32 4.28 16.29 4.03
CA ILE A 32 5.59 16.94 4.00
C ILE A 32 6.06 17.13 2.55
N MET A 33 5.97 16.08 1.73
CA MET A 33 6.48 16.12 0.36
C MET A 33 5.64 17.01 -0.56
N MET A 34 4.36 17.23 -0.25
CA MET A 34 3.56 18.25 -0.93
C MET A 34 4.12 19.66 -0.79
N GLY A 35 4.84 19.96 0.30
CA GLY A 35 5.54 21.21 0.51
C GLY A 35 6.89 21.36 -0.22
N TYR A 36 7.41 20.30 -0.85
CA TYR A 36 8.69 20.36 -1.56
C TYR A 36 8.55 21.09 -2.90
N ALA A 37 9.62 21.79 -3.29
CA ALA A 37 9.71 22.37 -4.63
C ALA A 37 9.89 21.28 -5.71
N ASP A 38 9.45 21.53 -6.94
CA ASP A 38 9.62 20.62 -8.06
C ASP A 38 11.11 20.28 -8.29
N ALA A 39 12.00 21.25 -8.10
CA ALA A 39 13.45 21.05 -8.19
C ALA A 39 13.97 19.97 -7.21
N THR A 40 13.34 19.80 -6.06
CA THR A 40 13.70 18.73 -5.10
C THR A 40 13.34 17.34 -5.66
N PHE A 41 12.17 17.19 -6.25
CA PHE A 41 11.78 15.93 -6.92
C PHE A 41 12.70 15.61 -8.11
N GLU A 42 13.08 16.61 -8.89
CA GLU A 42 14.04 16.46 -9.97
C GLU A 42 15.42 16.03 -9.45
N ALA A 43 15.90 16.63 -8.36
CA ALA A 43 17.18 16.28 -7.75
C ALA A 43 17.20 14.85 -7.25
N ILE A 44 16.20 14.42 -6.47
CA ILE A 44 16.14 13.05 -5.97
C ILE A 44 15.97 12.03 -7.11
N ARG A 45 15.24 12.38 -8.16
CA ARG A 45 15.11 11.52 -9.35
C ARG A 45 16.43 11.37 -10.08
N ARG A 46 17.18 12.46 -10.31
CA ARG A 46 18.52 12.41 -10.91
C ARG A 46 19.50 11.61 -10.05
N ALA A 47 19.36 11.68 -8.72
CA ALA A 47 20.16 10.90 -7.78
C ALA A 47 19.79 9.40 -7.74
N GLY A 48 18.82 8.95 -8.56
CA GLY A 48 18.47 7.54 -8.71
C GLY A 48 17.28 7.07 -7.88
N CYS A 49 16.53 7.98 -7.23
CA CYS A 49 15.29 7.60 -6.56
C CYS A 49 14.29 7.04 -7.57
N ALA A 50 13.95 5.77 -7.43
CA ALA A 50 13.03 5.08 -8.32
C ALA A 50 11.61 5.04 -7.76
N MET A 51 11.47 4.92 -6.44
CA MET A 51 10.19 4.75 -5.77
C MET A 51 10.21 5.38 -4.38
N ILE A 52 9.05 5.82 -3.91
CA ILE A 52 8.87 6.35 -2.56
C ILE A 52 7.60 5.74 -1.97
N PHE A 53 7.76 5.11 -0.80
CA PHE A 53 6.65 4.56 -0.02
C PHE A 53 5.97 5.66 0.80
N PHE A 54 4.64 5.62 0.84
CA PHE A 54 3.79 6.53 1.58
C PHE A 54 2.73 5.77 2.36
N GLY A 55 2.67 5.97 3.67
CA GLY A 55 1.54 5.54 4.48
C GLY A 55 0.31 6.41 4.19
N ALA A 56 -0.46 6.07 3.18
CA ALA A 56 -1.71 6.75 2.85
C ALA A 56 -2.87 6.32 3.75
N GLU A 57 -2.81 5.10 4.27
CA GLU A 57 -3.66 4.45 5.25
C GLU A 57 -5.13 4.33 4.83
N SER A 58 -5.82 5.42 4.50
CA SER A 58 -7.26 5.42 4.17
C SER A 58 -7.64 6.50 3.16
N GLY A 59 -8.70 6.25 2.43
CA GLY A 59 -9.40 7.27 1.63
C GLY A 59 -10.45 8.06 2.40
N SER A 60 -10.61 7.81 3.70
CA SER A 60 -11.56 8.49 4.58
C SER A 60 -10.84 9.46 5.51
N ASN A 61 -11.18 10.75 5.41
CA ASN A 61 -10.62 11.78 6.30
C ASN A 61 -11.02 11.57 7.76
N GLU A 62 -12.16 10.94 8.03
CA GLU A 62 -12.59 10.57 9.38
C GLU A 62 -11.64 9.53 9.97
N ILE A 63 -11.35 8.47 9.23
CA ILE A 63 -10.41 7.41 9.66
C ILE A 63 -9.00 7.98 9.83
N LEU A 64 -8.51 8.79 8.89
CA LEU A 64 -7.20 9.44 9.00
C LEU A 64 -7.08 10.29 10.27
N LYS A 65 -8.13 11.04 10.61
CA LYS A 65 -8.19 11.81 11.86
C LYS A 65 -8.16 10.92 13.11
N GLU A 66 -8.88 9.79 13.08
CA GLU A 66 -8.86 8.81 14.19
C GLU A 66 -7.47 8.19 14.38
N MET A 67 -6.77 7.93 13.28
CA MET A 67 -5.40 7.44 13.28
C MET A 67 -4.38 8.53 13.68
N ASN A 68 -4.85 9.74 13.93
CA ASN A 68 -4.01 10.91 14.25
C ASN A 68 -2.98 11.22 13.14
N LYS A 69 -3.41 11.07 11.90
CA LYS A 69 -2.61 11.45 10.72
C LYS A 69 -2.93 12.91 10.35
N ASP A 70 -1.89 13.72 10.28
CA ASP A 70 -1.96 15.11 9.79
C ASP A 70 -1.99 15.11 8.25
N LEU A 71 -2.86 14.31 7.66
CA LEU A 71 -2.97 14.07 6.23
C LEU A 71 -4.44 13.95 5.86
N CYS A 72 -4.83 14.49 4.73
CA CYS A 72 -6.13 14.21 4.13
C CYS A 72 -5.99 13.36 2.84
N ALA A 73 -7.07 12.68 2.46
CA ALA A 73 -7.09 11.82 1.28
C ALA A 73 -6.76 12.62 -0.01
N GLU A 74 -7.19 13.88 -0.06
CA GLU A 74 -6.96 14.80 -1.16
C GLU A 74 -5.47 15.10 -1.35
N ASP A 75 -4.69 15.21 -0.27
CA ASP A 75 -3.24 15.42 -0.33
C ASP A 75 -2.54 14.24 -0.98
N THR A 76 -2.96 13.02 -0.65
CA THR A 76 -2.44 11.80 -1.27
C THR A 76 -2.76 11.76 -2.77
N LEU A 77 -3.99 12.12 -3.18
CA LEU A 77 -4.38 12.20 -4.59
C LEU A 77 -3.60 13.27 -5.35
N ALA A 78 -3.39 14.43 -4.72
CA ALA A 78 -2.60 15.52 -5.29
C ALA A 78 -1.13 15.11 -5.44
N LEU A 79 -0.56 14.45 -4.44
CA LEU A 79 0.80 13.91 -4.51
C LEU A 79 0.95 12.87 -5.61
N ALA A 80 0.01 11.92 -5.73
CA ALA A 80 0.02 10.90 -6.77
C ALA A 80 0.05 11.53 -8.17
N THR A 81 -0.70 12.61 -8.37
CA THR A 81 -0.73 13.36 -9.63
C THR A 81 0.60 14.09 -9.88
N ARG A 82 1.13 14.74 -8.85
CA ARG A 82 2.34 15.56 -8.94
C ARG A 82 3.58 14.72 -9.18
N ILE A 83 3.80 13.67 -8.39
CA ILE A 83 5.02 12.86 -8.42
C ILE A 83 5.21 12.11 -9.74
N ARG A 84 4.10 11.81 -10.43
CA ARG A 84 4.11 11.19 -11.77
C ARG A 84 4.94 11.98 -12.77
N ARG A 85 4.94 13.31 -12.69
CA ARG A 85 5.66 14.21 -13.60
C ARG A 85 7.18 14.01 -13.54
N PHE A 86 7.68 13.50 -12.42
CA PHE A 86 9.12 13.28 -12.19
C PHE A 86 9.57 11.84 -12.49
N GLY A 87 8.65 10.94 -12.88
CA GLY A 87 8.96 9.54 -13.14
C GLY A 87 9.40 8.77 -11.89
N ILE A 88 8.97 9.23 -10.71
CA ILE A 88 9.13 8.52 -9.44
C ILE A 88 7.86 7.74 -9.19
N ILE A 89 7.98 6.46 -8.86
CA ILE A 89 6.83 5.60 -8.56
C ILE A 89 6.42 5.81 -7.10
N PRO A 90 5.20 6.29 -6.81
CA PRO A 90 4.69 6.28 -5.46
C PRO A 90 4.12 4.90 -5.11
N GLU A 91 4.47 4.39 -3.96
CA GLU A 91 3.90 3.19 -3.36
C GLU A 91 3.04 3.60 -2.17
N PHE A 92 1.74 3.32 -2.24
CA PHE A 92 0.78 3.71 -1.21
C PHE A 92 0.30 2.50 -0.42
N SER A 93 0.55 2.49 0.89
CA SER A 93 -0.05 1.54 1.82
C SER A 93 -1.46 1.99 2.17
N ILE A 94 -2.42 1.08 2.02
CA ILE A 94 -3.84 1.29 2.33
C ILE A 94 -4.31 0.20 3.28
N ILE A 95 -4.83 0.61 4.44
CA ILE A 95 -5.34 -0.29 5.48
C ILE A 95 -6.83 -0.50 5.28
N PHE A 96 -7.22 -1.76 5.14
CA PHE A 96 -8.61 -2.19 4.95
C PHE A 96 -9.20 -2.76 6.22
N GLY A 97 -10.50 -2.64 6.35
CA GLY A 97 -11.28 -3.32 7.38
C GLY A 97 -11.23 -2.65 8.74
N ASN A 98 -11.41 -1.33 8.77
CA ASN A 98 -11.58 -0.60 10.03
C ASN A 98 -12.72 -1.21 10.85
N PRO A 99 -12.52 -1.58 12.13
CA PRO A 99 -13.49 -2.32 12.93
C PRO A 99 -14.83 -1.59 13.18
N LYS A 100 -14.87 -0.27 13.03
CA LYS A 100 -16.13 0.50 13.21
C LYS A 100 -17.15 0.24 12.11
N ASP A 101 -16.70 0.20 10.84
CA ASP A 101 -17.52 -0.14 9.67
C ASP A 101 -16.67 -0.86 8.63
N PRO A 102 -16.36 -2.15 8.81
CA PRO A 102 -15.46 -2.89 7.94
C PRO A 102 -15.92 -2.93 6.48
N GLU A 103 -17.22 -3.02 6.23
CA GLU A 103 -17.78 -3.04 4.89
C GLU A 103 -17.77 -1.66 4.22
N GLY A 104 -18.07 -0.60 4.97
CA GLY A 104 -18.01 0.79 4.48
C GLY A 104 -16.59 1.19 4.14
N ASP A 105 -15.68 0.96 5.08
CA ASP A 105 -14.25 1.23 4.91
C ASP A 105 -13.67 0.48 3.69
N THR A 106 -14.03 -0.81 3.53
CA THR A 106 -13.60 -1.59 2.35
C THR A 106 -14.07 -0.95 1.05
N ARG A 107 -15.31 -0.48 0.98
CA ARG A 107 -15.83 0.20 -0.22
C ARG A 107 -15.10 1.52 -0.49
N ASP A 108 -14.80 2.27 0.55
CA ASP A 108 -14.11 3.56 0.45
C ASP A 108 -12.64 3.38 0.05
N CYS A 109 -11.93 2.41 0.61
CA CYS A 109 -10.59 2.04 0.20
C CYS A 109 -10.54 1.61 -1.28
N ILE A 110 -11.47 0.76 -1.73
CA ILE A 110 -11.57 0.36 -3.15
C ILE A 110 -11.78 1.60 -4.03
N ARG A 111 -12.67 2.52 -3.65
CA ARG A 111 -12.93 3.75 -4.40
C ARG A 111 -11.70 4.63 -4.47
N PHE A 112 -11.01 4.79 -3.36
CA PHE A 112 -9.80 5.59 -3.24
C PHE A 112 -8.65 5.03 -4.09
N ILE A 113 -8.39 3.73 -4.05
CA ILE A 113 -7.39 3.08 -4.90
C ILE A 113 -7.74 3.26 -6.39
N ARG A 114 -9.02 3.18 -6.75
CA ARG A 114 -9.45 3.45 -8.12
C ARG A 114 -9.19 4.89 -8.56
N GLN A 115 -9.30 5.85 -7.65
CA GLN A 115 -8.94 7.25 -7.92
C GLN A 115 -7.42 7.41 -8.08
N LEU A 116 -6.62 6.84 -7.18
CA LEU A 116 -5.15 6.81 -7.28
C LEU A 116 -4.69 6.25 -8.62
N LYS A 117 -5.19 5.07 -9.00
CA LYS A 117 -4.83 4.41 -10.28
C LYS A 117 -5.31 5.17 -11.52
N ARG A 118 -6.35 5.99 -11.42
CA ARG A 118 -6.79 6.88 -12.50
C ARG A 118 -5.84 8.05 -12.69
N LEU A 119 -5.39 8.65 -11.59
CA LEU A 119 -4.50 9.81 -11.60
C LEU A 119 -3.06 9.40 -11.95
N ASN A 120 -2.60 8.33 -11.35
CA ASN A 120 -1.27 7.78 -11.60
C ASN A 120 -1.33 6.25 -11.71
N PRO A 121 -1.46 5.70 -12.94
CA PRO A 121 -1.49 4.25 -13.15
C PRO A 121 -0.24 3.53 -12.67
N ASP A 122 0.90 4.23 -12.59
CA ASP A 122 2.18 3.66 -12.17
C ASP A 122 2.31 3.57 -10.64
N SER A 123 1.38 4.17 -9.87
CA SER A 123 1.37 4.03 -8.41
C SER A 123 1.31 2.55 -8.03
N GLU A 124 2.16 2.12 -7.13
CA GLU A 124 2.02 0.81 -6.50
C GLU A 124 1.08 0.89 -5.29
N ILE A 125 0.35 -0.19 -5.05
CA ILE A 125 -0.62 -0.26 -3.94
C ILE A 125 -0.26 -1.46 -3.08
N VAL A 126 0.00 -1.19 -1.81
CA VAL A 126 0.15 -2.20 -0.77
C VAL A 126 -1.18 -2.28 -0.02
N VAL A 127 -1.79 -3.45 -0.06
CA VAL A 127 -3.03 -3.74 0.66
C VAL A 127 -2.68 -4.33 2.01
N GLU A 128 -3.06 -3.63 3.05
CA GLU A 128 -2.89 -4.09 4.43
C GLU A 128 -4.25 -4.28 5.10
N HIS A 129 -4.29 -5.18 6.08
CA HIS A 129 -5.46 -5.33 6.92
C HIS A 129 -5.27 -4.56 8.22
N TYR A 130 -6.35 -4.00 8.73
CA TYR A 130 -6.31 -3.35 10.05
C TYR A 130 -5.80 -4.34 11.10
N THR A 131 -4.57 -4.15 11.52
CA THR A 131 -3.89 -5.00 12.51
C THR A 131 -3.62 -4.16 13.74
N PRO A 132 -4.40 -4.33 14.82
CA PRO A 132 -4.23 -3.53 16.02
C PRO A 132 -2.88 -3.82 16.68
N VAL A 133 -2.21 -2.77 17.09
CA VAL A 133 -0.98 -2.89 17.87
C VAL A 133 -1.36 -3.24 19.32
N PRO A 134 -0.63 -4.16 19.99
CA PRO A 134 -0.98 -4.59 21.33
C PRO A 134 -0.99 -3.43 22.33
N GLN A 135 -1.94 -3.52 23.24
CA GLN A 135 -2.14 -2.78 24.49
C GLN A 135 -1.81 -1.27 24.52
N ARG A 136 -2.74 -0.49 25.06
CA ARG A 136 -2.64 0.96 25.31
C ARG A 136 -2.56 1.87 24.09
N THR A 137 -2.85 1.36 22.89
CA THR A 137 -3.01 2.18 21.70
C THR A 137 -4.49 2.40 21.40
N ARG A 138 -4.82 3.48 20.66
CA ARG A 138 -6.20 3.71 20.20
C ARG A 138 -6.69 2.58 19.29
N MET A 139 -5.81 2.01 18.49
CA MET A 139 -6.15 0.88 17.61
C MET A 139 -6.54 -0.37 18.41
N TYR A 140 -5.89 -0.62 19.52
CA TYR A 140 -6.25 -1.72 20.43
C TYR A 140 -7.62 -1.49 21.07
N GLY A 141 -7.88 -0.30 21.61
CA GLY A 141 -9.15 0.05 22.24
C GLY A 141 -10.38 -0.17 21.33
N ASN A 142 -10.20 -0.07 20.02
CA ASN A 142 -11.29 -0.33 19.05
C ASN A 142 -11.65 -1.81 18.92
N VAL A 143 -10.82 -2.73 19.40
CA VAL A 143 -10.99 -4.19 19.22
C VAL A 143 -10.72 -4.99 20.50
N GLU A 144 -10.54 -4.33 21.63
CA GLU A 144 -10.20 -4.93 22.93
C GLU A 144 -11.19 -6.03 23.33
N ASP A 145 -12.47 -5.80 23.09
CA ASP A 145 -13.53 -6.78 23.39
C ASP A 145 -13.57 -7.97 22.44
N GLN A 146 -12.90 -7.86 21.29
CA GLN A 146 -12.97 -8.85 20.21
C GLN A 146 -11.68 -9.68 20.07
N MET A 147 -10.59 -9.23 20.69
CA MET A 147 -9.27 -9.83 20.51
C MET A 147 -8.45 -9.78 21.79
N GLN A 148 -8.04 -10.96 22.24
CA GLN A 148 -7.11 -11.10 23.36
C GLN A 148 -5.70 -11.35 22.81
N PHE A 149 -4.76 -10.53 23.25
CA PHE A 149 -3.35 -10.68 22.90
C PHE A 149 -2.61 -11.58 23.90
N PRO A 150 -1.50 -12.21 23.48
CA PRO A 150 -0.61 -12.92 24.39
C PRO A 150 -0.11 -12.03 25.52
N THR A 151 0.02 -12.64 26.66
CA THR A 151 0.51 -11.98 27.87
C THR A 151 1.97 -12.33 28.17
N THR A 152 2.48 -13.39 27.56
CA THR A 152 3.84 -13.90 27.76
C THR A 152 4.65 -13.93 26.47
N PRO A 153 5.99 -13.83 26.55
CA PRO A 153 6.86 -13.96 25.37
C PRO A 153 6.69 -15.30 24.64
N ASP A 154 6.48 -16.39 25.39
CA ASP A 154 6.31 -17.74 24.80
C ASP A 154 5.05 -17.85 23.96
N GLU A 155 3.96 -17.22 24.40
CA GLU A 155 2.74 -17.13 23.59
C GLU A 155 2.96 -16.32 22.32
N TRP A 156 3.71 -15.21 22.37
CA TRP A 156 4.08 -14.40 21.20
C TRP A 156 4.99 -15.16 20.23
N ALA A 157 5.83 -16.07 20.74
CA ALA A 157 6.74 -16.88 19.92
C ALA A 157 6.02 -17.97 19.13
N THR A 158 4.72 -18.23 19.38
CA THR A 158 3.96 -19.23 18.62
C THR A 158 3.79 -18.83 17.17
N GLU A 159 3.81 -19.79 16.25
CA GLU A 159 3.60 -19.56 14.80
C GLU A 159 2.34 -18.72 14.52
N ARG A 160 1.30 -18.96 15.29
CA ARG A 160 0.03 -18.22 15.21
C ARG A 160 0.23 -16.71 15.34
N TRP A 161 0.99 -16.27 16.35
CA TRP A 161 1.17 -14.85 16.65
C TRP A 161 2.29 -14.23 15.81
N GLN A 162 3.29 -15.01 15.42
CA GLN A 162 4.27 -14.57 14.43
C GLN A 162 3.63 -14.25 13.08
N ARG A 163 2.70 -15.10 12.61
CA ARG A 163 1.93 -14.84 11.37
C ARG A 163 1.04 -13.61 11.49
N PHE A 164 0.48 -13.37 12.67
CA PHE A 164 -0.27 -12.14 12.95
C PHE A 164 0.66 -10.91 12.90
N ALA A 165 1.79 -10.94 13.60
CA ALA A 165 2.74 -9.82 13.66
C ALA A 165 3.33 -9.47 12.28
N THR A 166 3.50 -10.47 11.39
CA THR A 166 3.96 -10.29 10.01
C THR A 166 2.81 -10.00 9.03
N GLN A 167 1.60 -9.74 9.53
CA GLN A 167 0.39 -9.46 8.73
C GLN A 167 0.01 -10.56 7.71
N LYS A 168 0.64 -11.73 7.78
CA LYS A 168 0.39 -12.88 6.88
C LYS A 168 -0.92 -13.61 7.19
N ASP A 169 -1.42 -13.49 8.40
CA ASP A 169 -2.71 -14.00 8.84
C ASP A 169 -3.35 -12.99 9.79
N PRO A 170 -3.82 -11.86 9.27
CA PRO A 170 -4.45 -10.86 10.10
C PRO A 170 -5.72 -11.46 10.70
N ARG A 171 -5.69 -11.61 12.03
CA ARG A 171 -6.88 -12.00 12.78
C ARG A 171 -7.76 -10.79 12.91
N THR A 172 -8.76 -10.76 12.09
CA THR A 172 -9.73 -9.68 11.98
C THR A 172 -11.11 -10.23 12.31
N PRO A 173 -11.42 -10.53 13.60
CA PRO A 173 -12.71 -11.13 13.98
C PRO A 173 -13.91 -10.25 13.60
N TRP A 174 -13.71 -8.94 13.48
CA TRP A 174 -14.70 -7.98 13.00
C TRP A 174 -14.94 -8.01 11.49
N LEU A 175 -14.04 -8.63 10.71
CA LEU A 175 -14.13 -8.69 9.26
C LEU A 175 -14.80 -9.97 8.79
N ARG A 176 -15.95 -9.86 8.16
CA ARG A 176 -16.67 -11.02 7.63
C ARG A 176 -15.86 -11.73 6.55
N PRO A 177 -15.93 -13.08 6.44
CA PRO A 177 -15.20 -13.83 5.41
C PRO A 177 -15.44 -13.32 3.98
N ARG A 178 -16.66 -12.90 3.68
CA ARG A 178 -17.02 -12.32 2.36
C ARG A 178 -16.30 -11.02 2.07
N THR A 179 -16.15 -10.17 3.08
CA THR A 179 -15.46 -8.88 2.95
C THR A 179 -13.96 -9.11 2.79
N LYS A 180 -13.38 -10.01 3.58
CA LYS A 180 -11.98 -10.43 3.39
C LYS A 180 -11.74 -10.95 1.97
N GLN A 181 -12.60 -11.84 1.51
CA GLN A 181 -12.52 -12.38 0.15
C GLN A 181 -12.64 -11.30 -0.94
N LEU A 182 -13.47 -10.27 -0.70
CA LEU A 182 -13.58 -9.12 -1.60
C LEU A 182 -12.26 -8.33 -1.67
N ILE A 183 -11.62 -8.09 -0.54
CA ILE A 183 -10.32 -7.40 -0.46
C ILE A 183 -9.26 -8.20 -1.23
N ASP A 184 -9.12 -9.50 -0.94
CA ASP A 184 -8.15 -10.38 -1.60
C ASP A 184 -8.38 -10.45 -3.12
N ASN A 185 -9.63 -10.53 -3.55
CA ASN A 185 -9.99 -10.55 -4.97
C ASN A 185 -9.72 -9.21 -5.65
N PHE A 186 -10.00 -8.10 -4.96
CA PHE A 186 -9.71 -6.77 -5.46
C PHE A 186 -8.21 -6.56 -5.64
N GLU A 187 -7.41 -6.90 -4.64
CA GLU A 187 -5.95 -6.86 -4.71
C GLU A 187 -5.43 -7.67 -5.90
N LEU A 188 -5.93 -8.91 -6.08
CA LEU A 188 -5.57 -9.75 -7.21
C LEU A 188 -5.89 -9.09 -8.56
N VAL A 189 -7.06 -8.45 -8.69
CA VAL A 189 -7.44 -7.76 -9.94
C VAL A 189 -6.57 -6.54 -10.18
N VAL A 190 -6.26 -5.77 -9.15
CA VAL A 190 -5.40 -4.57 -9.26
C VAL A 190 -3.97 -4.97 -9.63
N SER A 191 -3.36 -5.90 -8.91
CA SER A 191 -1.99 -6.37 -9.18
C SER A 191 -1.86 -7.02 -10.56
N SER A 192 -2.86 -7.81 -10.99
CA SER A 192 -2.86 -8.38 -12.35
C SER A 192 -2.96 -7.34 -13.45
N ARG A 193 -3.67 -6.22 -13.21
CA ARG A 193 -3.82 -5.15 -14.20
C ARG A 193 -2.61 -4.23 -14.26
N TRP A 194 -1.98 -3.97 -13.15
CA TRP A 194 -0.76 -3.17 -13.01
C TRP A 194 0.28 -3.99 -12.25
N PRO A 195 0.99 -4.89 -12.97
CA PRO A 195 2.05 -5.68 -12.36
C PRO A 195 3.10 -4.78 -11.73
N THR A 196 3.47 -5.10 -10.51
CA THR A 196 4.43 -4.35 -9.71
C THR A 196 5.88 -4.65 -10.12
N VAL A 197 6.83 -3.93 -9.55
CA VAL A 197 8.27 -4.26 -9.71
C VAL A 197 8.59 -5.70 -9.28
N GLN A 198 7.83 -6.26 -8.35
CA GLN A 198 7.99 -7.66 -7.91
C GLN A 198 7.60 -8.66 -9.02
N ASP A 199 6.72 -8.25 -9.93
CA ASP A 199 6.26 -9.07 -11.05
C ASP A 199 7.15 -8.97 -12.30
N LEU A 200 8.28 -8.27 -12.23
CA LEU A 200 9.20 -8.11 -13.37
C LEU A 200 9.81 -9.43 -13.85
N ARG A 201 9.77 -10.48 -13.03
CA ARG A 201 10.18 -11.85 -13.41
C ARG A 201 9.20 -12.52 -14.38
N LEU A 202 8.00 -11.95 -14.53
CA LEU A 202 7.03 -12.43 -15.49
C LEU A 202 7.45 -12.16 -16.92
N PRO A 203 7.30 -13.15 -17.82
CA PRO A 203 7.50 -12.91 -19.24
C PRO A 203 6.47 -11.86 -19.75
N SER A 204 6.87 -11.06 -20.72
CA SER A 204 6.06 -9.94 -21.24
C SER A 204 4.66 -10.38 -21.69
N TRP A 205 4.54 -11.57 -22.32
CA TRP A 205 3.27 -12.13 -22.73
C TRP A 205 2.36 -12.48 -21.54
N GLY A 206 2.94 -12.99 -20.44
CA GLY A 206 2.18 -13.31 -19.23
C GLY A 206 1.60 -12.05 -18.58
N ARG A 207 2.37 -10.96 -18.50
CA ARG A 207 1.88 -9.66 -18.04
C ARG A 207 0.76 -9.11 -18.93
N TRP A 208 0.88 -9.29 -20.24
CA TRP A 208 -0.14 -8.87 -21.19
C TRP A 208 -1.44 -9.65 -21.00
N VAL A 209 -1.38 -10.97 -20.84
CA VAL A 209 -2.54 -11.83 -20.57
C VAL A 209 -3.23 -11.41 -19.27
N LEU A 210 -2.48 -11.28 -18.17
CA LEU A 210 -3.04 -10.83 -16.89
C LEU A 210 -3.72 -9.47 -17.02
N LYS A 211 -3.09 -8.54 -17.73
CA LYS A 211 -3.64 -7.19 -17.97
C LYS A 211 -4.96 -7.24 -18.74
N ILE A 212 -5.09 -8.11 -19.73
CA ILE A 212 -6.35 -8.26 -20.49
C ILE A 212 -7.43 -8.87 -19.59
N LEU A 213 -7.12 -9.99 -18.95
CA LEU A 213 -8.07 -10.72 -18.10
C LEU A 213 -8.58 -9.89 -16.92
N SER A 214 -7.73 -9.05 -16.35
CA SER A 214 -8.11 -8.17 -15.23
C SER A 214 -8.82 -6.88 -15.68
N SER A 215 -8.62 -6.42 -16.92
CA SER A 215 -9.09 -5.11 -17.39
C SER A 215 -10.61 -4.96 -17.35
N TRP A 216 -11.34 -5.97 -17.80
CA TRP A 216 -12.80 -5.93 -17.83
C TRP A 216 -13.38 -5.96 -16.41
N ARG A 217 -12.79 -6.79 -15.51
CA ARG A 217 -13.20 -6.85 -14.11
C ARG A 217 -13.03 -5.51 -13.43
N TYR A 218 -11.86 -4.91 -13.59
CA TYR A 218 -11.57 -3.62 -13.00
C TYR A 218 -12.48 -2.52 -13.54
N LYS A 219 -12.73 -2.48 -14.86
CA LYS A 219 -13.63 -1.50 -15.48
C LYS A 219 -15.07 -1.62 -14.94
N LEU A 220 -15.59 -2.84 -14.86
CA LEU A 220 -16.96 -3.12 -14.44
C LEU A 220 -17.11 -3.18 -12.91
N GLY A 221 -16.02 -3.17 -12.14
CA GLY A 221 -16.06 -3.29 -10.68
C GLY A 221 -16.45 -4.70 -10.19
N ILE A 222 -16.20 -5.74 -11.01
CA ILE A 222 -16.55 -7.14 -10.69
C ILE A 222 -15.34 -7.86 -10.11
N TYR A 223 -15.30 -7.97 -8.79
CA TYR A 223 -14.18 -8.62 -8.08
C TYR A 223 -14.54 -10.03 -7.56
N ALA A 224 -15.77 -10.48 -7.74
CA ALA A 224 -16.20 -11.80 -7.31
C ALA A 224 -15.48 -12.90 -8.11
N ALA A 225 -14.97 -13.93 -7.42
CA ALA A 225 -14.41 -15.17 -7.97
C ALA A 225 -13.52 -14.97 -9.22
N PRO A 226 -12.36 -14.29 -9.14
CA PRO A 226 -11.45 -14.08 -10.28
C PRO A 226 -10.64 -15.37 -10.58
N LEU A 227 -11.33 -16.47 -10.95
CA LEU A 227 -10.73 -17.78 -11.12
C LEU A 227 -9.73 -17.82 -12.27
N GLU A 228 -10.02 -17.12 -13.37
CA GLU A 228 -9.12 -17.03 -14.52
C GLU A 228 -7.79 -16.34 -14.15
N LEU A 229 -7.81 -15.36 -13.26
CA LEU A 229 -6.59 -14.71 -12.79
C LEU A 229 -5.79 -15.64 -11.86
N ARG A 230 -6.47 -16.33 -10.94
CA ARG A 230 -5.82 -17.30 -10.05
C ARG A 230 -5.15 -18.43 -10.82
N TRP A 231 -5.84 -18.99 -11.81
CA TRP A 231 -5.29 -20.06 -12.66
C TRP A 231 -4.12 -19.56 -13.51
N THR A 232 -4.25 -18.37 -14.09
CA THR A 232 -3.15 -17.78 -14.87
C THR A 232 -1.92 -17.54 -14.01
N GLN A 233 -2.08 -17.03 -12.78
CA GLN A 233 -0.95 -16.84 -11.86
C GLN A 233 -0.31 -18.18 -11.45
N GLN A 234 -1.12 -19.23 -11.23
CA GLN A 234 -0.59 -20.56 -10.93
C GLN A 234 0.18 -21.16 -12.10
N LEU A 235 -0.34 -21.04 -13.33
CA LEU A 235 0.32 -21.51 -14.56
C LEU A 235 1.63 -20.77 -14.84
N LEU A 236 1.68 -19.48 -14.56
CA LEU A 236 2.89 -18.66 -14.71
C LEU A 236 3.91 -18.91 -13.59
N ALA A 237 3.65 -19.88 -12.70
CA ALA A 237 4.47 -20.16 -11.52
C ALA A 237 4.75 -18.93 -10.65
N LEU A 238 3.80 -17.98 -10.65
CA LEU A 238 3.83 -16.82 -9.76
C LEU A 238 3.51 -17.27 -8.34
N ARG A 239 4.42 -17.99 -7.72
CA ARG A 239 4.45 -18.04 -6.28
C ARG A 239 4.84 -16.63 -5.84
N LYS A 240 3.97 -15.99 -5.05
CA LYS A 240 4.43 -14.90 -4.16
C LYS A 240 5.75 -15.40 -3.57
N PRO A 241 6.84 -14.62 -3.59
CA PRO A 241 8.04 -15.04 -2.90
C PRO A 241 7.59 -15.46 -1.50
N LYS A 242 7.93 -16.68 -1.08
CA LYS A 242 7.91 -16.96 0.35
C LYS A 242 8.86 -15.91 0.90
N GLU A 243 8.36 -14.95 1.63
CA GLU A 243 9.20 -14.07 2.41
C GLU A 243 10.01 -15.02 3.29
N GLU A 244 11.27 -15.16 2.94
CA GLU A 244 12.22 -15.84 3.80
C GLU A 244 12.24 -15.00 5.07
N SER A 245 11.81 -15.63 6.16
CA SER A 245 11.95 -15.08 7.50
C SER A 245 13.40 -14.69 7.71
N LEU A 246 13.65 -13.39 7.82
CA LEU A 246 14.84 -12.88 8.50
C LEU A 246 14.75 -13.20 9.98
#